data_4998128f29f5f82042d377f8f295d64a
#
_entry.id   4998128f29f5f82042d377f8f295d64a
#
_cell.length_a   1.000
_cell.length_b   1.000
_cell.length_c   1.000
_cell.angle_alpha   90.00
_cell.angle_beta   90.00
_cell.angle_gamma   90.00
#
_symmetry.space_group_name_H-M   'P 1'
#
loop_
_entity.id
_entity.type
_entity.pdbx_description
1 polymer ?
#
loop_
_entity_poly.entity_id
_entity_poly.type
_entity_poly.pdbx_seq_one_letter_code
_entity_poly.pdbx_strand_id
1 'polypeptide(L)'
;MALFDFLKRSTKSAESPEQRNYVDYRLGLNLNPREVLVTPDTALTLTAVYAAVRVIAETISQLPLNYYKKTDTGREIDEESSLQFLVHSEPNQMQTKYIFWDTLISTMILYGNAYAYIERDNRGLPLALILLHPDEVKVKVKNGRVTYEIREDSTYDASDILHIPDMTLDGFVGISRISMARDNIALGIAAQTYGKNFFESGGKISGVLRHPGQLGTEAMQALSGQWHSTYHSGYNGSFKTAVLEEGMDYKPIQLAPDQAQFLATRKFSIAEISRLMRVPMHLLGDLEKSSFSNIEQQGIEFVQYCISPILVKIEQELNKKLIFENMKGQRYFEHNINYLV
;
A
#
# COMPACT_ATOMS: atom_id res chain seq x y z
N MET A 1 -3.29 22.67 24.08
CA MET A 1 -4.09 21.76 24.94
C MET A 1 -4.93 20.80 24.11
N ALA A 2 -5.53 21.20 23.00
CA ALA A 2 -6.32 20.34 22.10
C ALA A 2 -5.53 19.18 21.42
N LEU A 3 -4.26 19.42 21.07
CA LEU A 3 -3.41 18.42 20.38
C LEU A 3 -3.12 17.18 21.25
N PHE A 4 -2.93 17.38 22.57
CA PHE A 4 -2.66 16.27 23.51
C PHE A 4 -3.89 15.42 23.81
N ASP A 5 -5.09 15.98 23.78
CA ASP A 5 -6.33 15.23 23.97
C ASP A 5 -6.69 14.40 22.73
N PHE A 6 -6.34 14.88 21.53
CA PHE A 6 -6.49 14.15 20.27
C PHE A 6 -5.61 12.90 20.23
N LEU A 7 -4.37 12.97 20.73
CA LEU A 7 -3.41 11.83 20.73
C LEU A 7 -3.71 10.77 21.80
N LYS A 8 -4.27 11.14 22.95
CA LYS A 8 -4.59 10.20 24.04
C LYS A 8 -5.70 9.20 23.70
N ARG A 9 -6.51 9.45 22.66
CA ARG A 9 -7.59 8.56 22.21
C ARG A 9 -7.18 7.51 21.20
N SER A 10 -5.90 7.46 20.77
CA SER A 10 -5.42 6.65 19.65
C SER A 10 -5.17 5.15 19.93
N THR A 11 -5.55 4.61 21.09
CA THR A 11 -5.19 3.22 21.49
C THR A 11 -6.35 2.22 21.52
N LYS A 12 -7.42 2.44 20.77
CA LYS A 12 -8.42 1.40 20.54
C LYS A 12 -8.59 1.17 19.06
N SER A 13 -7.96 0.12 18.55
CA SER A 13 -8.25 -0.45 17.23
C SER A 13 -9.70 -0.92 17.20
N ALA A 14 -10.57 -0.17 16.56
CA ALA A 14 -11.90 -0.64 16.22
C ALA A 14 -11.88 -1.05 14.75
N GLU A 15 -11.95 -2.35 14.48
CA GLU A 15 -12.32 -2.86 13.17
C GLU A 15 -13.71 -2.34 12.82
N SER A 16 -13.83 -1.49 11.82
CA SER A 16 -15.13 -1.10 11.28
C SER A 16 -15.38 -1.89 9.99
N PRO A 17 -16.32 -2.85 10.01
CA PRO A 17 -16.67 -3.68 8.84
C PRO A 17 -17.33 -2.90 7.70
N GLU A 18 -17.88 -1.72 7.97
CA GLU A 18 -18.79 -1.03 7.03
C GLU A 18 -18.09 -0.29 5.89
N GLN A 19 -16.86 0.20 6.05
CA GLN A 19 -16.15 0.84 4.94
C GLN A 19 -15.63 -0.16 3.90
N ARG A 20 -15.31 -1.39 4.31
CA ARG A 20 -14.96 -2.49 3.39
C ARG A 20 -16.15 -2.86 2.50
N ASN A 21 -17.37 -2.84 3.04
CA ASN A 21 -18.57 -3.22 2.32
C ASN A 21 -19.00 -2.23 1.24
N TYR A 22 -18.64 -0.95 1.34
CA TYR A 22 -19.10 0.05 0.38
C TYR A 22 -18.42 -0.07 -1.00
N VAL A 23 -17.11 -0.30 -1.04
CA VAL A 23 -16.37 -0.53 -2.29
C VAL A 23 -16.70 -1.91 -2.85
N ASP A 24 -16.75 -2.94 -2.00
CA ASP A 24 -17.06 -4.31 -2.37
C ASP A 24 -18.50 -4.43 -2.93
N TYR A 25 -19.45 -3.72 -2.33
CA TYR A 25 -20.85 -3.68 -2.82
C TYR A 25 -20.98 -2.98 -4.18
N ARG A 26 -20.30 -1.85 -4.39
CA ARG A 26 -20.31 -1.13 -5.68
C ARG A 26 -19.64 -1.89 -6.82
N LEU A 27 -18.61 -2.67 -6.52
CA LEU A 27 -17.87 -3.45 -7.52
C LEU A 27 -18.42 -4.87 -7.69
N GLY A 28 -19.44 -5.28 -6.91
CA GLY A 28 -20.03 -6.62 -6.97
C GLY A 28 -19.08 -7.74 -6.56
N LEU A 29 -18.06 -7.44 -5.76
CA LEU A 29 -17.07 -8.40 -5.30
C LEU A 29 -17.65 -9.28 -4.19
N ASN A 30 -17.98 -10.53 -4.51
CA ASN A 30 -18.35 -11.55 -3.53
C ASN A 30 -17.10 -12.13 -2.89
N LEU A 31 -16.89 -11.85 -1.60
CA LEU A 31 -15.77 -12.42 -0.83
C LEU A 31 -16.06 -13.87 -0.44
N ASN A 32 -15.22 -14.78 -0.91
CA ASN A 32 -15.25 -16.17 -0.45
C ASN A 32 -14.39 -16.28 0.84
N PRO A 33 -14.94 -16.76 1.99
CA PRO A 33 -14.19 -16.84 3.27
C PRO A 33 -12.93 -17.70 3.25
N ARG A 34 -12.68 -18.46 2.18
CA ARG A 34 -11.48 -19.29 1.98
C ARG A 34 -10.37 -18.58 1.21
N GLU A 35 -10.57 -17.35 0.78
CA GLU A 35 -9.58 -16.59 0.04
C GLU A 35 -8.56 -15.92 0.98
N VAL A 36 -7.35 -15.71 0.48
CA VAL A 36 -6.33 -14.94 1.17
C VAL A 36 -6.85 -13.54 1.44
N LEU A 37 -6.95 -13.15 2.70
CA LEU A 37 -7.41 -11.80 3.07
C LEU A 37 -6.36 -10.78 2.63
N VAL A 38 -6.68 -10.01 1.61
CA VAL A 38 -5.84 -8.92 1.12
C VAL A 38 -6.25 -7.62 1.77
N THR A 39 -5.42 -7.15 2.69
CA THR A 39 -5.49 -5.83 3.34
C THR A 39 -4.27 -5.01 2.91
N PRO A 40 -4.22 -3.70 3.15
CA PRO A 40 -3.00 -2.90 2.98
C PRO A 40 -1.78 -3.54 3.64
N ASP A 41 -1.91 -4.03 4.88
CA ASP A 41 -0.82 -4.66 5.63
C ASP A 41 -0.36 -5.97 5.00
N THR A 42 -1.30 -6.86 4.63
CA THR A 42 -0.94 -8.12 3.99
C THR A 42 -0.37 -7.92 2.59
N ALA A 43 -0.83 -6.91 1.85
CA ALA A 43 -0.28 -6.55 0.54
C ALA A 43 1.18 -6.10 0.63
N LEU A 44 1.56 -5.36 1.68
CA LEU A 44 2.93 -4.92 1.92
C LEU A 44 3.90 -6.08 2.21
N THR A 45 3.42 -7.29 2.51
CA THR A 45 4.27 -8.49 2.63
C THR A 45 4.84 -8.95 1.29
N LEU A 46 4.23 -8.52 0.17
CA LEU A 46 4.81 -8.71 -1.15
C LEU A 46 5.86 -7.66 -1.43
N THR A 47 7.10 -8.09 -1.63
CA THR A 47 8.26 -7.21 -1.88
C THR A 47 8.01 -6.22 -3.02
N ALA A 48 7.34 -6.65 -4.10
CA ALA A 48 7.04 -5.80 -5.24
C ALA A 48 6.05 -4.67 -4.89
N VAL A 49 5.03 -4.95 -4.07
CA VAL A 49 4.08 -3.94 -3.58
C VAL A 49 4.80 -2.95 -2.67
N TYR A 50 5.56 -3.46 -1.68
CA TYR A 50 6.34 -2.63 -0.77
C TYR A 50 7.30 -1.71 -1.52
N ALA A 51 8.08 -2.26 -2.48
CA ALA A 51 9.02 -1.49 -3.28
C ALA A 51 8.30 -0.41 -4.12
N ALA A 52 7.18 -0.75 -4.76
CA ALA A 52 6.43 0.20 -5.58
C ALA A 52 5.85 1.37 -4.77
N VAL A 53 5.27 1.09 -3.60
CA VAL A 53 4.75 2.13 -2.70
C VAL A 53 5.88 3.06 -2.26
N ARG A 54 7.01 2.50 -1.83
CA ARG A 54 8.19 3.28 -1.41
C ARG A 54 8.74 4.14 -2.54
N VAL A 55 8.95 3.57 -3.72
CA VAL A 55 9.49 4.33 -4.86
C VAL A 55 8.63 5.56 -5.16
N ILE A 56 7.30 5.43 -5.16
CA ILE A 56 6.41 6.58 -5.42
C ILE A 56 6.46 7.58 -4.26
N ALA A 57 6.30 7.11 -3.03
CA ALA A 57 6.21 7.96 -1.85
C ALA A 57 7.52 8.72 -1.60
N GLU A 58 8.67 8.02 -1.63
CA GLU A 58 9.99 8.61 -1.45
C GLU A 58 10.33 9.62 -2.56
N THR A 59 9.98 9.29 -3.83
CA THR A 59 10.20 10.21 -4.96
C THR A 59 9.47 11.53 -4.76
N ILE A 60 8.22 11.50 -4.31
CA ILE A 60 7.43 12.72 -4.09
C ILE A 60 7.92 13.47 -2.84
N SER A 61 8.20 12.75 -1.75
CA SER A 61 8.53 13.36 -0.45
C SER A 61 9.86 14.10 -0.44
N GLN A 62 10.81 13.70 -1.30
CA GLN A 62 12.08 14.41 -1.45
C GLN A 62 11.94 15.72 -2.25
N LEU A 63 10.89 15.88 -3.07
CA LEU A 63 10.75 17.07 -3.88
C LEU A 63 10.53 18.32 -3.04
N PRO A 64 11.18 19.45 -3.40
CA PRO A 64 10.86 20.72 -2.81
C PRO A 64 9.44 21.16 -3.21
N LEU A 65 8.57 21.33 -2.23
CA LEU A 65 7.26 21.94 -2.38
C LEU A 65 7.35 23.36 -1.90
N ASN A 66 7.09 24.33 -2.78
CA ASN A 66 7.26 25.75 -2.49
C ASN A 66 5.95 26.52 -2.65
N TYR A 67 5.83 27.58 -1.86
CA TYR A 67 4.77 28.55 -1.95
C TYR A 67 5.25 29.78 -2.73
N TYR A 68 4.68 29.97 -3.92
CA TYR A 68 5.09 31.04 -4.84
C TYR A 68 4.14 32.20 -4.79
N LYS A 69 4.70 33.42 -4.99
CA LYS A 69 3.97 34.62 -5.35
C LYS A 69 4.31 35.01 -6.79
N LYS A 70 3.30 35.41 -7.56
CA LYS A 70 3.49 35.98 -8.90
C LYS A 70 4.00 37.41 -8.77
N THR A 71 4.97 37.74 -9.60
CA THR A 71 5.54 39.10 -9.77
C THR A 71 5.37 39.54 -11.22
N ASP A 72 5.58 40.83 -11.51
CA ASP A 72 5.48 41.37 -12.89
C ASP A 72 6.49 40.74 -13.84
N THR A 73 7.60 40.19 -13.31
CA THR A 73 8.70 39.60 -14.08
C THR A 73 8.72 38.05 -14.03
N GLY A 74 7.78 37.44 -13.31
CA GLY A 74 7.76 35.96 -13.18
C GLY A 74 7.16 35.48 -11.87
N ARG A 75 7.90 34.65 -11.13
CA ARG A 75 7.48 34.09 -9.83
C ARG A 75 8.65 34.07 -8.84
N GLU A 76 8.34 34.22 -7.58
CA GLU A 76 9.29 34.15 -6.47
C GLU A 76 8.73 33.27 -5.36
N ILE A 77 9.62 32.59 -4.61
CA ILE A 77 9.23 31.86 -3.41
C ILE A 77 8.93 32.90 -2.31
N ASP A 78 7.79 32.76 -1.65
CA ASP A 78 7.41 33.61 -0.52
C ASP A 78 7.99 33.07 0.78
N GLU A 79 9.31 33.24 0.97
CA GLU A 79 10.08 32.65 2.08
C GLU A 79 9.62 33.17 3.46
N GLU A 80 9.05 34.37 3.54
CA GLU A 80 8.57 34.95 4.79
C GLU A 80 7.20 34.40 5.20
N SER A 81 6.53 33.67 4.32
CA SER A 81 5.20 33.15 4.59
C SER A 81 5.25 31.94 5.52
N SER A 82 4.42 31.93 6.56
CA SER A 82 4.20 30.75 7.41
C SER A 82 3.72 29.53 6.62
N LEU A 83 3.06 29.72 5.47
CA LEU A 83 2.63 28.64 4.57
C LEU A 83 3.81 27.97 3.88
N GLN A 84 4.87 28.75 3.53
CA GLN A 84 6.12 28.18 3.01
C GLN A 84 6.77 27.28 4.07
N PHE A 85 6.91 27.76 5.29
CA PHE A 85 7.47 26.98 6.39
C PHE A 85 6.66 25.70 6.64
N LEU A 86 5.32 25.78 6.65
CA LEU A 86 4.41 24.67 6.88
C LEU A 86 4.58 23.54 5.86
N VAL A 87 4.71 23.83 4.58
CA VAL A 87 4.77 22.78 3.55
C VAL A 87 6.19 22.34 3.22
N HIS A 88 7.17 23.22 3.42
CA HIS A 88 8.56 23.01 3.01
C HIS A 88 9.44 22.47 4.14
N SER A 89 9.14 22.81 5.39
CA SER A 89 10.02 22.50 6.54
C SER A 89 9.33 21.61 7.57
N GLU A 90 8.28 22.12 8.23
CA GLU A 90 7.62 21.45 9.34
C GLU A 90 6.08 21.52 9.20
N PRO A 91 5.44 20.47 8.67
CA PRO A 91 3.99 20.37 8.63
C PRO A 91 3.33 20.35 10.02
N ASN A 92 4.03 19.87 11.03
CA ASN A 92 3.63 19.86 12.43
C ASN A 92 4.85 19.63 13.33
N GLN A 93 4.68 19.82 14.64
CA GLN A 93 5.76 19.70 15.63
C GLN A 93 6.29 18.26 15.82
N MET A 94 5.60 17.24 15.30
CA MET A 94 5.94 15.81 15.53
C MET A 94 6.66 15.19 14.36
N GLN A 95 6.54 15.76 13.16
CA GLN A 95 6.99 15.13 11.93
C GLN A 95 7.77 16.11 11.06
N THR A 96 8.86 15.64 10.49
CA THR A 96 9.54 16.37 9.41
C THR A 96 8.69 16.36 8.15
N LYS A 97 8.91 17.31 7.25
CA LYS A 97 8.30 17.38 5.93
C LYS A 97 8.34 16.02 5.21
N TYR A 98 9.52 15.39 5.19
CA TYR A 98 9.71 14.12 4.48
C TYR A 98 8.78 13.02 5.01
N ILE A 99 8.78 12.80 6.31
CA ILE A 99 7.95 11.76 6.96
C ILE A 99 6.45 12.03 6.76
N PHE A 100 6.05 13.30 6.84
CA PHE A 100 4.65 13.68 6.63
C PHE A 100 4.17 13.31 5.21
N TRP A 101 4.88 13.76 4.18
CA TRP A 101 4.51 13.51 2.79
C TRP A 101 4.64 12.03 2.42
N ASP A 102 5.69 11.34 2.89
CA ASP A 102 5.90 9.91 2.67
C ASP A 102 4.72 9.09 3.22
N THR A 103 4.30 9.38 4.45
CA THR A 103 3.15 8.74 5.07
C THR A 103 1.85 9.08 4.34
N LEU A 104 1.63 10.33 3.97
CA LEU A 104 0.43 10.78 3.27
C LEU A 104 0.28 10.08 1.91
N ILE A 105 1.37 10.02 1.12
CA ILE A 105 1.37 9.39 -0.20
C ILE A 105 1.22 7.87 -0.09
N SER A 106 1.95 7.23 0.81
CA SER A 106 1.83 5.79 1.07
C SER A 106 0.40 5.42 1.45
N THR A 107 -0.23 6.22 2.31
CA THR A 107 -1.62 6.04 2.73
C THR A 107 -2.59 6.20 1.55
N MET A 108 -2.40 7.21 0.69
CA MET A 108 -3.20 7.40 -0.51
C MET A 108 -3.13 6.17 -1.43
N ILE A 109 -1.94 5.61 -1.66
CA ILE A 109 -1.76 4.45 -2.54
C ILE A 109 -2.43 3.21 -1.95
N LEU A 110 -2.24 2.97 -0.66
CA LEU A 110 -2.70 1.76 0.03
C LEU A 110 -4.21 1.77 0.26
N TYR A 111 -4.76 2.89 0.71
CA TYR A 111 -6.17 3.02 1.10
C TYR A 111 -7.03 3.73 0.04
N GLY A 112 -6.42 4.31 -1.00
CA GLY A 112 -7.09 5.10 -2.02
C GLY A 112 -7.36 6.54 -1.61
N ASN A 113 -7.17 6.89 -0.35
CA ASN A 113 -7.41 8.23 0.19
C ASN A 113 -6.34 8.57 1.21
N ALA A 114 -5.93 9.83 1.24
CA ALA A 114 -5.10 10.38 2.30
C ALA A 114 -5.76 11.62 2.89
N TYR A 115 -5.69 11.76 4.20
CA TYR A 115 -6.33 12.85 4.93
C TYR A 115 -5.35 13.51 5.89
N ALA A 116 -5.45 14.83 5.98
CA ALA A 116 -4.84 15.56 7.07
C ALA A 116 -5.81 16.65 7.58
N TYR A 117 -5.89 16.79 8.89
CA TYR A 117 -6.60 17.90 9.52
C TYR A 117 -5.75 19.15 9.44
N ILE A 118 -6.38 20.29 9.06
CA ILE A 118 -5.75 21.61 8.97
C ILE A 118 -6.06 22.35 10.26
N GLU A 119 -5.09 22.37 11.17
CA GLU A 119 -5.20 23.20 12.36
C GLU A 119 -5.02 24.68 11.99
N ARG A 120 -5.91 25.57 12.48
CA ARG A 120 -5.89 26.99 12.16
C ARG A 120 -5.87 27.83 13.41
N ASP A 121 -5.31 29.04 13.29
CA ASP A 121 -5.41 30.07 14.31
C ASP A 121 -6.80 30.74 14.32
N ASN A 122 -6.99 31.64 15.27
CA ASN A 122 -8.24 32.42 15.41
C ASN A 122 -8.53 33.36 14.19
N ARG A 123 -7.56 33.58 13.30
CA ARG A 123 -7.69 34.35 12.06
C ARG A 123 -7.93 33.44 10.84
N GLY A 124 -7.97 32.14 11.05
CA GLY A 124 -8.14 31.14 9.99
C GLY A 124 -6.83 30.77 9.26
N LEU A 125 -5.66 31.22 9.74
CA LEU A 125 -4.37 30.92 9.14
C LEU A 125 -3.97 29.46 9.49
N PRO A 126 -3.58 28.63 8.53
CA PRO A 126 -3.08 27.28 8.81
C PRO A 126 -1.81 27.31 9.68
N LEU A 127 -1.83 26.54 10.78
CA LEU A 127 -0.73 26.41 11.73
C LEU A 127 -0.05 25.05 11.63
N ALA A 128 -0.82 23.97 11.41
CA ALA A 128 -0.31 22.62 11.31
C ALA A 128 -1.17 21.75 10.40
N LEU A 129 -0.54 20.70 9.84
CA LEU A 129 -1.20 19.63 9.12
C LEU A 129 -1.03 18.33 9.92
N ILE A 130 -2.13 17.72 10.35
CA ILE A 130 -2.12 16.54 11.22
C ILE A 130 -2.69 15.37 10.44
N LEU A 131 -1.89 14.32 10.21
CA LEU A 131 -2.32 13.12 9.49
C LEU A 131 -3.49 12.43 10.19
N LEU A 132 -4.46 11.99 9.39
CA LEU A 132 -5.60 11.19 9.83
C LEU A 132 -5.54 9.83 9.14
N HIS A 133 -5.79 8.76 9.91
CA HIS A 133 -5.86 7.43 9.32
C HIS A 133 -7.16 7.27 8.52
N PRO A 134 -7.14 6.74 7.27
CA PRO A 134 -8.34 6.63 6.43
C PRO A 134 -9.49 5.84 7.06
N ASP A 135 -9.19 4.82 7.87
CA ASP A 135 -10.21 4.02 8.56
C ASP A 135 -10.98 4.81 9.63
N GLU A 136 -10.43 5.96 10.05
CA GLU A 136 -11.07 6.85 11.03
C GLU A 136 -11.93 7.94 10.37
N VAL A 137 -11.90 8.06 9.02
CA VAL A 137 -12.53 9.17 8.28
C VAL A 137 -13.64 8.65 7.38
N LYS A 138 -14.87 9.13 7.58
CA LYS A 138 -16.02 8.87 6.70
C LYS A 138 -16.38 10.14 5.93
N VAL A 139 -16.33 10.07 4.59
CA VAL A 139 -16.73 11.19 3.72
C VAL A 139 -18.25 11.14 3.53
N LYS A 140 -18.94 12.24 3.84
CA LYS A 140 -20.39 12.39 3.63
C LYS A 140 -20.67 13.51 2.66
N VAL A 141 -21.46 13.23 1.65
CA VAL A 141 -21.93 14.21 0.65
C VAL A 141 -23.44 14.37 0.79
N LYS A 142 -23.89 15.55 1.27
CA LYS A 142 -25.30 15.87 1.40
C LYS A 142 -25.57 17.27 0.85
N ASN A 143 -26.59 17.41 0.03
CA ASN A 143 -27.05 18.71 -0.52
C ASN A 143 -25.92 19.55 -1.15
N GLY A 144 -24.97 18.90 -1.87
CA GLY A 144 -23.84 19.58 -2.51
C GLY A 144 -22.73 19.99 -1.55
N ARG A 145 -22.79 19.64 -0.27
CA ARG A 145 -21.74 19.86 0.72
C ARG A 145 -21.03 18.56 1.07
N VAL A 146 -19.70 18.64 1.13
CA VAL A 146 -18.85 17.55 1.59
C VAL A 146 -18.49 17.81 3.04
N THR A 147 -18.70 16.83 3.90
CA THR A 147 -18.28 16.85 5.31
C THR A 147 -17.54 15.56 5.65
N TYR A 148 -16.70 15.63 6.66
CA TYR A 148 -15.85 14.52 7.12
C TYR A 148 -16.20 14.19 8.55
N GLU A 149 -16.64 12.96 8.78
CA GLU A 149 -16.88 12.43 10.13
C GLU A 149 -15.65 11.67 10.56
N ILE A 150 -15.04 12.08 11.69
CA ILE A 150 -13.82 11.51 12.21
C ILE A 150 -14.16 10.79 13.51
N ARG A 151 -13.81 9.48 13.61
CA ARG A 151 -14.03 8.62 14.78
C ARG A 151 -15.48 8.60 15.28
N GLU A 152 -16.45 8.84 14.39
CA GLU A 152 -17.90 8.84 14.68
C GLU A 152 -18.37 9.94 15.67
N ASP A 153 -17.44 10.72 16.25
CA ASP A 153 -17.74 11.69 17.30
C ASP A 153 -17.76 13.15 16.80
N SER A 154 -17.07 13.43 15.70
CA SER A 154 -16.85 14.81 15.26
C SER A 154 -17.00 14.95 13.75
N THR A 155 -17.78 15.95 13.34
CA THR A 155 -17.96 16.29 11.92
C THR A 155 -17.20 17.57 11.60
N TYR A 156 -16.40 17.54 10.54
CA TYR A 156 -15.59 18.65 10.08
C TYR A 156 -16.04 19.12 8.69
N ASP A 157 -15.93 20.40 8.43
CA ASP A 157 -16.19 20.95 7.11
C ASP A 157 -15.04 20.61 6.14
N ALA A 158 -15.38 20.66 4.85
CA ALA A 158 -14.40 20.41 3.80
C ALA A 158 -13.21 21.37 3.82
N SER A 159 -13.35 22.57 4.41
CA SER A 159 -12.26 23.56 4.57
C SER A 159 -11.16 23.11 5.52
N ASP A 160 -11.49 22.24 6.47
CA ASP A 160 -10.59 21.86 7.57
C ASP A 160 -9.89 20.54 7.33
N ILE A 161 -10.21 19.85 6.25
CA ILE A 161 -9.60 18.56 5.89
C ILE A 161 -8.91 18.67 4.55
N LEU A 162 -7.61 18.45 4.53
CA LEU A 162 -6.85 18.17 3.32
C LEU A 162 -7.16 16.73 2.91
N HIS A 163 -7.80 16.53 1.76
CA HIS A 163 -8.17 15.22 1.26
C HIS A 163 -7.58 15.01 -0.13
N ILE A 164 -6.71 14.03 -0.26
CA ILE A 164 -6.07 13.64 -1.52
C ILE A 164 -6.54 12.24 -1.90
N PRO A 165 -7.57 12.14 -2.77
CA PRO A 165 -8.04 10.86 -3.27
C PRO A 165 -7.16 10.36 -4.42
N ASP A 166 -6.99 9.04 -4.53
CA ASP A 166 -6.38 8.43 -5.72
C ASP A 166 -7.36 8.47 -6.90
N MET A 167 -7.69 7.36 -7.52
CA MET A 167 -8.71 7.31 -8.57
C MET A 167 -10.10 7.35 -7.94
N THR A 168 -10.99 8.21 -8.45
CA THR A 168 -12.38 8.31 -7.96
C THR A 168 -13.37 7.95 -9.06
N LEU A 169 -14.52 7.38 -8.69
CA LEU A 169 -15.66 7.16 -9.60
C LEU A 169 -16.81 8.14 -9.32
N ASP A 170 -16.89 8.67 -8.10
CA ASP A 170 -17.92 9.61 -7.67
C ASP A 170 -17.42 11.05 -7.54
N GLY A 171 -16.09 11.26 -7.77
CA GLY A 171 -15.45 12.54 -7.64
C GLY A 171 -15.08 12.93 -6.19
N PHE A 172 -15.36 12.08 -5.21
CA PHE A 172 -15.14 12.39 -3.78
C PHE A 172 -14.26 11.37 -3.08
N VAL A 173 -14.55 10.08 -3.22
CA VAL A 173 -13.83 9.01 -2.52
C VAL A 173 -12.93 8.25 -3.48
N GLY A 174 -11.66 8.16 -3.14
CA GLY A 174 -10.66 7.41 -3.89
C GLY A 174 -10.76 5.91 -3.68
N ILE A 175 -10.42 5.16 -4.72
CA ILE A 175 -10.39 3.70 -4.71
C ILE A 175 -8.97 3.23 -4.46
N SER A 176 -8.79 2.32 -3.51
CA SER A 176 -7.49 1.72 -3.21
C SER A 176 -6.97 0.91 -4.40
N ARG A 177 -5.71 1.11 -4.78
CA ARG A 177 -5.03 0.28 -5.78
C ARG A 177 -4.94 -1.18 -5.31
N ILE A 178 -4.77 -1.38 -4.01
CA ILE A 178 -4.70 -2.71 -3.40
C ILE A 178 -6.02 -3.45 -3.56
N SER A 179 -7.15 -2.77 -3.32
CA SER A 179 -8.48 -3.40 -3.48
C SER A 179 -8.77 -3.77 -4.94
N MET A 180 -8.33 -2.95 -5.89
CA MET A 180 -8.51 -3.22 -7.32
C MET A 180 -7.68 -4.39 -7.84
N ALA A 181 -6.54 -4.67 -7.23
CA ALA A 181 -5.64 -5.77 -7.59
C ALA A 181 -5.70 -6.94 -6.60
N ARG A 182 -6.76 -7.04 -5.81
CA ARG A 182 -6.91 -8.05 -4.75
C ARG A 182 -6.54 -9.46 -5.21
N ASP A 183 -7.08 -9.91 -6.33
CA ASP A 183 -6.86 -11.28 -6.82
C ASP A 183 -5.40 -11.51 -7.24
N ASN A 184 -4.78 -10.53 -7.88
CA ASN A 184 -3.38 -10.62 -8.29
C ASN A 184 -2.45 -10.62 -7.08
N ILE A 185 -2.76 -9.81 -6.06
CA ILE A 185 -2.01 -9.76 -4.80
C ILE A 185 -2.21 -11.07 -4.03
N ALA A 186 -3.45 -11.59 -3.95
CA ALA A 186 -3.74 -12.86 -3.32
C ALA A 186 -2.98 -14.02 -3.98
N LEU A 187 -2.93 -14.05 -5.31
CA LEU A 187 -2.15 -15.03 -6.07
C LEU A 187 -0.65 -14.92 -5.73
N GLY A 188 -0.11 -13.70 -5.66
CA GLY A 188 1.28 -13.45 -5.27
C GLY A 188 1.60 -13.96 -3.86
N ILE A 189 0.73 -13.67 -2.88
CA ILE A 189 0.87 -14.14 -1.50
C ILE A 189 0.76 -15.68 -1.44
N ALA A 190 -0.19 -16.28 -2.15
CA ALA A 190 -0.36 -17.73 -2.21
C ALA A 190 0.88 -18.40 -2.82
N ALA A 191 1.43 -17.87 -3.91
CA ALA A 191 2.65 -18.38 -4.53
C ALA A 191 3.85 -18.27 -3.57
N GLN A 192 4.00 -17.15 -2.86
CA GLN A 192 5.05 -16.97 -1.85
C GLN A 192 4.92 -17.97 -0.70
N THR A 193 3.71 -18.18 -0.19
CA THR A 193 3.40 -19.13 0.89
C THR A 193 3.67 -20.57 0.43
N TYR A 194 3.24 -20.90 -0.78
CA TYR A 194 3.53 -22.20 -1.37
C TYR A 194 5.03 -22.47 -1.47
N GLY A 195 5.79 -21.51 -2.01
CA GLY A 195 7.25 -21.63 -2.11
C GLY A 195 7.92 -21.79 -0.75
N LYS A 196 7.50 -20.99 0.25
CA LYS A 196 7.98 -21.09 1.62
C LYS A 196 7.76 -22.51 2.18
N ASN A 197 6.52 -23.00 2.13
CA ASN A 197 6.16 -24.32 2.64
C ASN A 197 6.92 -25.46 1.92
N PHE A 198 7.10 -25.30 0.59
CA PHE A 198 7.86 -26.27 -0.20
C PHE A 198 9.33 -26.35 0.25
N PHE A 199 9.99 -25.21 0.45
CA PHE A 199 11.38 -25.19 0.92
C PHE A 199 11.51 -25.61 2.40
N GLU A 200 10.57 -25.21 3.26
CA GLU A 200 10.54 -25.65 4.66
C GLU A 200 10.36 -27.17 4.81
N SER A 201 9.60 -27.79 3.91
CA SER A 201 9.46 -29.27 3.85
C SER A 201 10.66 -29.97 3.21
N GLY A 202 11.71 -29.23 2.83
CA GLY A 202 12.89 -29.76 2.15
C GLY A 202 12.63 -30.23 0.73
N GLY A 203 11.64 -29.63 0.05
CA GLY A 203 11.26 -30.01 -1.31
C GLY A 203 10.54 -31.35 -1.39
N LYS A 204 10.21 -31.97 -0.25
CA LYS A 204 9.47 -33.25 -0.21
C LYS A 204 7.99 -32.98 -0.47
N ILE A 205 7.52 -33.61 -1.52
CA ILE A 205 6.11 -33.64 -1.89
C ILE A 205 5.42 -34.68 -1.02
N SER A 206 4.17 -34.45 -0.66
CA SER A 206 3.32 -35.43 0.00
C SER A 206 3.35 -36.76 -0.77
N GLY A 207 3.40 -37.86 -0.07
CA GLY A 207 3.41 -39.19 -0.65
C GLY A 207 2.39 -40.12 0.01
N VAL A 208 2.15 -41.21 -0.60
CA VAL A 208 1.33 -42.30 -0.04
C VAL A 208 2.26 -43.37 0.52
N LEU A 209 2.14 -43.63 1.81
CA LEU A 209 2.73 -44.80 2.44
C LEU A 209 1.78 -45.99 2.19
N ARG A 210 2.25 -47.00 1.49
CA ARG A 210 1.47 -48.17 1.16
C ARG A 210 1.94 -49.36 2.03
N HIS A 211 1.01 -50.00 2.72
CA HIS A 211 1.22 -51.21 3.48
C HIS A 211 0.53 -52.38 2.76
N PRO A 212 1.14 -53.57 2.65
CA PRO A 212 0.58 -54.73 1.93
C PRO A 212 -0.66 -55.34 2.59
N GLY A 213 -0.82 -55.16 3.92
CA GLY A 213 -1.96 -55.67 4.69
C GLY A 213 -2.89 -54.54 5.16
N GLN A 214 -4.01 -54.91 5.78
CA GLN A 214 -4.91 -53.93 6.44
C GLN A 214 -4.35 -53.54 7.79
N LEU A 215 -4.19 -52.24 7.99
CA LEU A 215 -3.82 -51.63 9.27
C LEU A 215 -5.08 -51.24 10.06
N GLY A 216 -5.11 -51.53 11.35
CA GLY A 216 -6.13 -50.96 12.25
C GLY A 216 -5.97 -49.44 12.39
N THR A 217 -7.05 -48.76 12.78
CA THR A 217 -7.10 -47.29 12.85
C THR A 217 -6.00 -46.75 13.77
N GLU A 218 -5.71 -47.37 14.90
CA GLU A 218 -4.66 -46.96 15.84
C GLU A 218 -3.25 -47.09 15.22
N ALA A 219 -2.98 -48.20 14.54
CA ALA A 219 -1.70 -48.43 13.86
C ALA A 219 -1.48 -47.44 12.72
N MET A 220 -2.53 -47.10 11.96
CA MET A 220 -2.49 -46.13 10.90
C MET A 220 -2.19 -44.71 11.44
N GLN A 221 -2.82 -44.30 12.55
CA GLN A 221 -2.57 -43.02 13.18
C GLN A 221 -1.16 -42.93 13.78
N ALA A 222 -0.69 -43.98 14.44
CA ALA A 222 0.65 -44.06 15.00
C ALA A 222 1.72 -43.98 13.90
N LEU A 223 1.55 -44.72 12.80
CA LEU A 223 2.47 -44.70 11.65
C LEU A 223 2.50 -43.34 10.98
N SER A 224 1.34 -42.73 10.74
CA SER A 224 1.23 -41.38 10.16
C SER A 224 1.88 -40.32 11.06
N GLY A 225 1.63 -40.38 12.38
CA GLY A 225 2.22 -39.46 13.35
C GLY A 225 3.74 -39.59 13.44
N GLN A 226 4.26 -40.82 13.48
CA GLN A 226 5.69 -41.12 13.50
C GLN A 226 6.38 -40.68 12.20
N TRP A 227 5.75 -40.95 11.07
CA TRP A 227 6.24 -40.48 9.76
C TRP A 227 6.34 -38.96 9.70
N HIS A 228 5.27 -38.28 10.14
CA HIS A 228 5.21 -36.81 10.15
C HIS A 228 6.27 -36.21 11.07
N SER A 229 6.39 -36.69 12.30
CA SER A 229 7.37 -36.20 13.28
C SER A 229 8.83 -36.46 12.87
N THR A 230 9.09 -37.59 12.19
CA THR A 230 10.45 -38.01 11.85
C THR A 230 10.96 -37.41 10.54
N TYR A 231 10.08 -37.32 9.54
CA TYR A 231 10.48 -36.99 8.16
C TYR A 231 9.87 -35.71 7.60
N HIS A 232 8.84 -35.15 8.23
CA HIS A 232 8.18 -33.91 7.80
C HIS A 232 8.37 -32.71 8.76
N SER A 233 8.91 -32.94 9.96
CA SER A 233 9.12 -31.85 10.91
C SER A 233 10.43 -31.11 10.65
N GLY A 234 10.34 -30.00 9.90
CA GLY A 234 11.39 -29.00 9.76
C GLY A 234 12.59 -29.41 8.91
N TYR A 235 13.54 -28.47 8.79
CA TYR A 235 14.76 -28.60 8.02
C TYR A 235 15.57 -29.87 8.34
N ASN A 236 15.66 -30.27 9.61
CA ASN A 236 16.39 -31.42 10.06
C ASN A 236 15.74 -32.80 9.69
N GLY A 237 14.44 -32.83 9.44
CA GLY A 237 13.74 -34.05 8.99
C GLY A 237 13.92 -34.35 7.50
N SER A 238 14.24 -33.31 6.70
CA SER A 238 14.32 -33.41 5.24
C SER A 238 15.49 -34.23 4.71
N PHE A 239 16.54 -34.41 5.51
CA PHE A 239 17.75 -35.15 5.10
C PHE A 239 17.87 -36.55 5.72
N LYS A 240 16.85 -37.05 6.43
CA LYS A 240 16.87 -38.39 7.02
C LYS A 240 16.47 -39.42 5.99
N THR A 241 17.23 -40.54 5.96
CA THR A 241 16.87 -41.72 5.18
C THR A 241 15.74 -42.45 5.88
N ALA A 242 14.64 -42.72 5.16
CA ALA A 242 13.53 -43.49 5.68
C ALA A 242 13.83 -45.00 5.53
N VAL A 243 13.64 -45.74 6.61
CA VAL A 243 13.65 -47.20 6.57
C VAL A 243 12.21 -47.68 6.60
N LEU A 244 11.80 -48.43 5.59
CA LEU A 244 10.44 -48.97 5.46
C LEU A 244 10.49 -50.44 5.88
N GLU A 245 9.66 -50.80 6.86
CA GLU A 245 9.54 -52.15 7.39
C GLU A 245 8.29 -52.87 6.85
N GLU A 246 8.18 -54.17 7.03
CA GLU A 246 7.00 -54.97 6.72
C GLU A 246 6.49 -54.89 5.26
N GLY A 247 7.39 -54.62 4.30
CA GLY A 247 7.03 -54.53 2.89
C GLY A 247 6.26 -53.26 2.51
N MET A 248 6.35 -52.23 3.34
CA MET A 248 5.81 -50.92 3.02
C MET A 248 6.53 -50.31 1.83
N ASP A 249 5.79 -49.53 1.02
CA ASP A 249 6.30 -48.79 -0.13
C ASP A 249 5.87 -47.33 -0.01
N TYR A 250 6.78 -46.40 -0.36
CA TYR A 250 6.51 -44.97 -0.42
C TYR A 250 6.42 -44.50 -1.85
N LYS A 251 5.24 -44.07 -2.25
CA LYS A 251 5.04 -43.43 -3.55
C LYS A 251 4.85 -41.92 -3.39
N PRO A 252 5.79 -41.10 -3.87
CA PRO A 252 5.58 -39.67 -3.89
C PRO A 252 4.40 -39.35 -4.81
N ILE A 253 3.46 -38.55 -4.33
CA ILE A 253 2.44 -37.89 -5.17
C ILE A 253 3.15 -36.78 -5.87
N GLN A 254 3.72 -37.04 -7.04
CA GLN A 254 4.36 -36.01 -7.86
C GLN A 254 3.29 -35.12 -8.49
N LEU A 255 2.98 -34.02 -7.82
CA LEU A 255 2.68 -32.80 -8.48
C LEU A 255 4.00 -31.99 -8.48
N ALA A 256 4.93 -32.38 -9.35
CA ALA A 256 6.07 -31.52 -9.61
C ALA A 256 5.50 -30.23 -10.20
N PRO A 257 5.48 -29.09 -9.47
CA PRO A 257 5.30 -27.83 -10.16
C PRO A 257 6.49 -27.76 -11.07
N ASP A 258 6.24 -27.59 -12.35
CA ASP A 258 7.30 -27.21 -13.27
C ASP A 258 7.97 -25.99 -12.63
N GLN A 259 9.20 -26.12 -12.20
CA GLN A 259 9.94 -25.05 -11.52
C GLN A 259 9.93 -23.78 -12.35
N ALA A 260 9.87 -23.92 -13.67
CA ALA A 260 9.72 -22.87 -14.64
C ALA A 260 8.36 -22.14 -14.49
N GLN A 261 7.26 -22.85 -14.25
CA GLN A 261 5.94 -22.24 -14.05
C GLN A 261 5.86 -21.45 -12.73
N PHE A 262 6.46 -21.95 -11.67
CA PHE A 262 6.51 -21.24 -10.39
C PHE A 262 7.29 -19.93 -10.51
N LEU A 263 8.46 -19.94 -11.14
CA LEU A 263 9.26 -18.74 -11.40
C LEU A 263 8.52 -17.77 -12.34
N ALA A 264 7.86 -18.29 -13.37
CA ALA A 264 7.06 -17.47 -14.29
C ALA A 264 5.89 -16.79 -13.56
N THR A 265 5.21 -17.47 -12.65
CA THR A 265 4.13 -16.89 -11.84
C THR A 265 4.64 -15.77 -10.94
N ARG A 266 5.80 -15.93 -10.32
CA ARG A 266 6.40 -14.86 -9.51
C ARG A 266 6.78 -13.64 -10.35
N LYS A 267 7.39 -13.83 -11.51
CA LYS A 267 7.72 -12.74 -12.45
C LYS A 267 6.47 -12.05 -12.96
N PHE A 268 5.43 -12.80 -13.30
CA PHE A 268 4.14 -12.27 -13.70
C PHE A 268 3.54 -11.38 -12.60
N SER A 269 3.59 -11.80 -11.35
CA SER A 269 3.10 -10.99 -10.22
C SER A 269 3.84 -9.66 -10.09
N ILE A 270 5.17 -9.62 -10.30
CA ILE A 270 5.94 -8.37 -10.30
C ILE A 270 5.49 -7.45 -11.44
N ALA A 271 5.31 -8.00 -12.64
CA ALA A 271 4.85 -7.23 -13.80
C ALA A 271 3.44 -6.66 -13.61
N GLU A 272 2.52 -7.40 -12.98
CA GLU A 272 1.19 -6.91 -12.65
C GLU A 272 1.23 -5.76 -11.63
N ILE A 273 2.06 -5.88 -10.59
CA ILE A 273 2.25 -4.79 -9.60
C ILE A 273 2.88 -3.55 -10.26
N SER A 274 3.86 -3.74 -11.15
CA SER A 274 4.45 -2.65 -11.94
C SER A 274 3.37 -1.88 -12.73
N ARG A 275 2.48 -2.58 -13.45
CA ARG A 275 1.36 -1.96 -14.20
C ARG A 275 0.37 -1.25 -13.29
N LEU A 276 -0.03 -1.90 -12.19
CA LEU A 276 -0.97 -1.35 -11.22
C LEU A 276 -0.46 -0.03 -10.63
N MET A 277 0.81 -0.02 -10.22
CA MET A 277 1.44 1.11 -9.55
C MET A 277 2.00 2.14 -10.53
N ARG A 278 2.08 1.81 -11.83
CA ARG A 278 2.75 2.61 -12.87
C ARG A 278 4.22 2.87 -12.56
N VAL A 279 4.88 1.90 -11.93
CA VAL A 279 6.30 1.95 -11.60
C VAL A 279 7.06 1.07 -12.57
N PRO A 280 8.06 1.57 -13.31
CA PRO A 280 8.88 0.76 -14.21
C PRO A 280 9.55 -0.40 -13.48
N MET A 281 9.67 -1.54 -14.15
CA MET A 281 10.19 -2.78 -13.54
C MET A 281 11.63 -2.64 -13.06
N HIS A 282 12.47 -1.83 -13.71
CA HIS A 282 13.84 -1.59 -13.28
C HIS A 282 13.92 -0.90 -11.90
N LEU A 283 12.94 -0.04 -11.54
CA LEU A 283 12.84 0.56 -10.21
C LEU A 283 12.36 -0.44 -9.15
N LEU A 284 11.78 -1.57 -9.58
CA LEU A 284 11.43 -2.70 -8.69
C LEU A 284 12.52 -3.76 -8.63
N GLY A 285 13.69 -3.51 -9.25
CA GLY A 285 14.85 -4.40 -9.24
C GLY A 285 14.83 -5.49 -10.32
N ASP A 286 13.93 -5.41 -11.31
CA ASP A 286 13.92 -6.33 -12.45
C ASP A 286 14.53 -5.66 -13.69
N LEU A 287 15.74 -6.12 -14.06
CA LEU A 287 16.52 -5.57 -15.17
C LEU A 287 16.54 -6.49 -16.42
N GLU A 288 15.83 -7.62 -16.40
CA GLU A 288 15.95 -8.63 -17.48
C GLU A 288 15.70 -8.10 -18.92
N LYS A 289 14.90 -7.07 -19.07
CA LYS A 289 14.54 -6.47 -20.37
C LYS A 289 14.99 -5.01 -20.51
N SER A 290 15.92 -4.57 -19.69
CA SER A 290 16.32 -3.17 -19.63
C SER A 290 17.61 -2.93 -20.42
N SER A 291 17.58 -2.01 -21.41
CA SER A 291 18.76 -1.40 -21.99
C SER A 291 18.94 0.02 -21.47
N PHE A 292 20.15 0.58 -21.52
CA PHE A 292 20.42 1.92 -20.99
C PHE A 292 19.49 3.00 -21.54
N SER A 293 19.27 3.02 -22.85
CA SER A 293 18.35 3.99 -23.49
C SER A 293 16.90 3.81 -23.07
N ASN A 294 16.47 2.57 -22.79
CA ASN A 294 15.12 2.29 -22.33
C ASN A 294 14.92 2.71 -20.87
N ILE A 295 15.94 2.62 -20.03
CA ILE A 295 15.87 3.01 -18.60
C ILE A 295 15.65 4.52 -18.48
N GLU A 296 16.41 5.32 -19.25
CA GLU A 296 16.25 6.78 -19.25
C GLU A 296 14.84 7.18 -19.69
N GLN A 297 14.36 6.62 -20.81
CA GLN A 297 13.01 6.87 -21.30
C GLN A 297 11.93 6.45 -20.29
N GLN A 298 12.07 5.28 -19.68
CA GLN A 298 11.16 4.81 -18.64
C GLN A 298 11.19 5.69 -17.38
N GLY A 299 12.35 6.27 -17.04
CA GLY A 299 12.47 7.26 -15.97
C GLY A 299 11.62 8.51 -16.24
N ILE A 300 11.72 9.05 -17.45
CA ILE A 300 10.91 10.21 -17.89
C ILE A 300 9.42 9.85 -17.86
N GLU A 301 9.04 8.69 -18.39
CA GLU A 301 7.64 8.21 -18.37
C GLU A 301 7.11 8.02 -16.97
N PHE A 302 7.94 7.53 -16.03
CA PHE A 302 7.57 7.41 -14.63
C PHE A 302 7.24 8.77 -14.02
N VAL A 303 8.09 9.77 -14.25
CA VAL A 303 7.82 11.14 -13.79
C VAL A 303 6.54 11.68 -14.43
N GLN A 304 6.38 11.53 -15.73
CA GLN A 304 5.26 12.10 -16.48
C GLN A 304 3.92 11.44 -16.16
N TYR A 305 3.87 10.10 -16.06
CA TYR A 305 2.59 9.36 -15.96
C TYR A 305 2.27 8.84 -14.55
N CYS A 306 3.26 8.74 -13.67
CA CYS A 306 3.04 8.31 -12.30
C CYS A 306 3.13 9.48 -11.30
N ILE A 307 4.24 10.20 -11.31
CA ILE A 307 4.53 11.23 -10.29
C ILE A 307 3.75 12.51 -10.54
N SER A 308 3.87 13.12 -11.73
CA SER A 308 3.23 14.41 -12.03
C SER A 308 1.72 14.45 -11.75
N PRO A 309 0.90 13.44 -12.11
CA PRO A 309 -0.52 13.45 -11.77
C PRO A 309 -0.80 13.49 -10.27
N ILE A 310 0.06 12.90 -9.44
CA ILE A 310 -0.08 12.92 -7.98
C ILE A 310 0.30 14.31 -7.46
N LEU A 311 1.39 14.89 -7.96
CA LEU A 311 1.81 16.26 -7.60
C LEU A 311 0.71 17.27 -7.88
N VAL A 312 0.09 17.19 -9.07
CA VAL A 312 -1.01 18.10 -9.45
C VAL A 312 -2.19 17.98 -8.48
N LYS A 313 -2.56 16.77 -8.04
CA LYS A 313 -3.63 16.59 -7.04
C LYS A 313 -3.29 17.27 -5.71
N ILE A 314 -2.05 17.07 -5.24
CA ILE A 314 -1.57 17.67 -3.99
C ILE A 314 -1.60 19.21 -4.11
N GLU A 315 -1.02 19.75 -5.17
CA GLU A 315 -0.94 21.18 -5.41
C GLU A 315 -2.31 21.84 -5.48
N GLN A 316 -3.23 21.23 -6.24
CA GLN A 316 -4.60 21.77 -6.36
C GLN A 316 -5.35 21.73 -5.03
N GLU A 317 -5.19 20.68 -4.24
CA GLU A 317 -5.87 20.60 -2.96
C GLU A 317 -5.26 21.57 -1.94
N LEU A 318 -3.93 21.74 -1.91
CA LEU A 318 -3.27 22.77 -1.11
C LEU A 318 -3.71 24.18 -1.52
N ASN A 319 -3.73 24.46 -2.81
CA ASN A 319 -4.17 25.76 -3.35
C ASN A 319 -5.62 26.06 -2.99
N LYS A 320 -6.47 25.06 -2.97
CA LYS A 320 -7.88 25.18 -2.62
C LYS A 320 -8.09 25.44 -1.12
N LYS A 321 -7.31 24.77 -0.25
CA LYS A 321 -7.56 24.71 1.19
C LYS A 321 -6.71 25.65 2.04
N LEU A 322 -5.45 25.86 1.65
CA LEU A 322 -4.53 26.65 2.49
C LEU A 322 -4.47 28.12 2.09
N ILE A 323 -4.82 28.46 0.84
CA ILE A 323 -4.73 29.84 0.35
C ILE A 323 -6.07 30.55 0.55
N PHE A 324 -6.02 31.74 1.16
CA PHE A 324 -7.19 32.62 1.30
C PHE A 324 -7.73 33.04 -0.08
N GLU A 325 -9.05 33.22 -0.20
CA GLU A 325 -9.72 33.56 -1.45
C GLU A 325 -9.14 34.82 -2.13
N ASN A 326 -8.82 35.85 -1.34
CA ASN A 326 -8.25 37.10 -1.84
C ASN A 326 -6.80 36.97 -2.38
N MET A 327 -6.11 35.86 -2.11
CA MET A 327 -4.76 35.59 -2.57
C MET A 327 -4.72 34.58 -3.73
N LYS A 328 -5.83 33.88 -3.97
CA LYS A 328 -5.92 32.92 -5.07
C LYS A 328 -5.67 33.58 -6.42
N GLY A 329 -4.91 32.89 -7.27
CA GLY A 329 -4.49 33.44 -8.57
C GLY A 329 -3.22 34.30 -8.54
N GLN A 330 -2.87 34.91 -7.40
CA GLN A 330 -1.59 35.60 -7.20
C GLN A 330 -0.54 34.70 -6.53
N ARG A 331 -0.98 33.74 -5.74
CA ARG A 331 -0.12 32.81 -4.99
C ARG A 331 -0.56 31.36 -5.23
N TYR A 332 0.39 30.42 -5.16
CA TYR A 332 0.14 29.00 -5.38
C TYR A 332 1.27 28.14 -4.84
N PHE A 333 0.95 26.87 -4.59
CA PHE A 333 1.90 25.83 -4.26
C PHE A 333 2.30 25.07 -5.51
N GLU A 334 3.57 24.76 -5.66
CA GLU A 334 4.10 23.96 -6.77
C GLU A 334 5.36 23.20 -6.33
N HIS A 335 5.46 21.93 -6.77
CA HIS A 335 6.67 21.15 -6.59
C HIS A 335 7.73 21.53 -7.61
N ASN A 336 8.98 21.51 -7.21
CA ASN A 336 10.10 21.67 -8.13
C ASN A 336 10.50 20.30 -8.71
N ILE A 337 9.99 19.98 -9.88
CA ILE A 337 10.22 18.68 -10.57
C ILE A 337 11.65 18.62 -11.15
N ASN A 338 12.35 19.74 -11.34
CA ASN A 338 13.70 19.77 -11.91
C ASN A 338 14.74 18.96 -11.08
N TYR A 339 14.36 18.53 -9.89
CA TYR A 339 15.17 17.63 -9.07
C TYR A 339 15.14 16.17 -9.56
N LEU A 340 14.21 15.81 -10.46
CA LEU A 340 14.03 14.43 -10.95
C LEU A 340 14.56 14.21 -12.37
N VAL A 341 14.98 15.28 -13.04
CA VAL A 341 15.41 15.25 -14.46
C VAL A 341 16.87 15.68 -14.56
#